data_395ff3e2117a4a8dfc43b33106953ce5
#
_entry.id   395ff3e2117a4a8dfc43b33106953ce5
#
_cell.length_a   1.000
_cell.length_b   1.000
_cell.length_c   1.000
_cell.angle_alpha   90.00
_cell.angle_beta   90.00
_cell.angle_gamma   90.00
#
_symmetry.space_group_name_H-M   'P 1'
#
loop_
_entity.id
_entity.type
_entity.pdbx_description
1 polymer ?
#
loop_
_entity_poly.entity_id
_entity_poly.type
_entity_poly.pdbx_seq_one_letter_code
_entity_poly.pdbx_strand_id
1 'polypeptide(L)'
;MNHCLFFSLTGKRWERALWPHRVASFLRKHDWDAEVIDFTAFWKLEELQELVISRTTNKTVMFCFGTAFLNPWSPYLNDFISWLKEKYPNIPVVVGGQNALVTKADNVDYWVDSYGENAILALCKHLLGTLGSQLLTDPSFFGNKKVIRGLHHYPSAPLESYLIDYEARDFMDPFDCPQIETARGCMFSCSYCNFPIIGQAKDVSVSKQEFKQQLQTGFEKWGIVNWRIMDETTNDRPEKIRKYAEAVDELGYDPWICGFARGDLVVKHREHWDDYIRLGFLGHSMGIETFNREAGKLVRKGMDPDQLKEGLLDFQSYTDTHAPRRYRANIQMICGIPGETVESWYDSMEWLNTYWTRQSASAWILEVSDYDESLTNQSRFTKELVKNGLKKLDSKEHPGYNVYKDEKGDIVFKSIQGGGVGTTRKDVVIWKHNDMDWFKAEALVKEFYSTEGYKGRKGGNPFLTDRLFRYYETSTYEDIYDKNISDIDTNDIKFKEFVQSYINKKLSWQK
;
A
#
# COMPACT_ATOMS: atom_id res chain seq x y z
N MET A 1 -29.64 -13.23 3.63
CA MET A 1 -28.75 -12.16 4.08
C MET A 1 -28.54 -11.21 2.90
N ASN A 2 -28.48 -9.90 3.11
CA ASN A 2 -28.16 -8.94 2.04
C ASN A 2 -26.70 -9.09 1.67
N HIS A 3 -26.39 -8.89 0.38
CA HIS A 3 -25.11 -9.28 -0.21
C HIS A 3 -24.39 -8.11 -0.87
N CYS A 4 -23.06 -8.07 -0.69
CA CYS A 4 -22.16 -7.10 -1.34
C CYS A 4 -21.00 -7.84 -2.00
N LEU A 5 -20.64 -7.43 -3.22
CA LEU A 5 -19.44 -7.93 -3.93
C LEU A 5 -18.33 -6.90 -3.91
N PHE A 6 -17.15 -7.31 -3.49
CA PHE A 6 -15.94 -6.49 -3.42
C PHE A 6 -14.91 -6.97 -4.42
N PHE A 7 -14.52 -6.11 -5.36
CA PHE A 7 -13.52 -6.38 -6.37
C PHE A 7 -12.19 -5.79 -5.95
N SER A 8 -11.23 -6.65 -5.66
CA SER A 8 -9.88 -6.26 -5.29
C SER A 8 -9.06 -5.99 -6.53
N LEU A 9 -8.95 -4.72 -6.87
CA LEU A 9 -8.14 -4.25 -7.97
C LEU A 9 -6.67 -4.15 -7.54
N THR A 10 -6.07 -5.25 -7.14
CA THR A 10 -4.62 -5.31 -6.98
C THR A 10 -3.99 -5.37 -8.37
N GLY A 11 -3.23 -4.35 -8.75
CA GLY A 11 -2.61 -4.25 -10.05
C GLY A 11 -1.69 -5.45 -10.38
N LYS A 12 -0.52 -5.21 -10.92
CA LYS A 12 0.48 -6.25 -11.28
C LYS A 12 1.05 -7.02 -10.07
N ARG A 13 0.43 -6.93 -8.88
CA ARG A 13 0.88 -7.57 -7.66
C ARG A 13 -0.07 -8.69 -7.29
N TRP A 14 0.48 -9.77 -6.84
CA TRP A 14 -0.18 -11.04 -6.46
C TRP A 14 -0.68 -11.01 -5.02
N GLU A 15 -0.80 -9.80 -4.46
CA GLU A 15 -1.18 -9.56 -3.10
C GLU A 15 -2.69 -9.60 -2.94
N ARG A 16 -3.13 -10.18 -1.84
CA ARG A 16 -4.50 -9.96 -1.37
C ARG A 16 -4.54 -8.61 -0.67
N ALA A 17 -5.32 -7.70 -1.21
CA ALA A 17 -5.41 -6.36 -0.63
C ALA A 17 -6.13 -6.37 0.71
N LEU A 18 -5.61 -5.61 1.67
CA LEU A 18 -6.18 -5.47 3.01
C LEU A 18 -7.62 -4.97 3.00
N TRP A 19 -7.89 -3.89 2.27
CA TRP A 19 -9.12 -3.12 2.39
C TRP A 19 -10.40 -3.91 2.05
N PRO A 20 -10.50 -4.78 1.00
CA PRO A 20 -11.74 -5.47 0.72
C PRO A 20 -12.05 -6.52 1.78
N HIS A 21 -11.03 -7.26 2.24
CA HIS A 21 -11.19 -8.25 3.30
C HIS A 21 -11.53 -7.59 4.64
N ARG A 22 -10.96 -6.42 4.92
CA ARG A 22 -11.25 -5.63 6.12
C ARG A 22 -12.71 -5.19 6.15
N VAL A 23 -13.19 -4.55 5.08
CA VAL A 23 -14.58 -4.07 4.98
C VAL A 23 -15.55 -5.26 4.93
N ALA A 24 -15.23 -6.33 4.20
CA ALA A 24 -16.06 -7.53 4.16
C ALA A 24 -16.20 -8.18 5.54
N SER A 25 -15.10 -8.34 6.28
CA SER A 25 -15.13 -8.88 7.64
C SER A 25 -15.95 -8.02 8.59
N PHE A 26 -15.85 -6.69 8.45
CA PHE A 26 -16.67 -5.76 9.21
C PHE A 26 -18.16 -5.92 8.89
N LEU A 27 -18.54 -5.98 7.62
CA LEU A 27 -19.93 -6.16 7.22
C LEU A 27 -20.49 -7.51 7.68
N ARG A 28 -19.71 -8.60 7.60
CA ARG A 28 -20.11 -9.93 8.07
C ARG A 28 -20.48 -9.93 9.55
N LYS A 29 -19.76 -9.18 10.39
CA LYS A 29 -20.11 -8.98 11.81
C LYS A 29 -21.38 -8.16 12.05
N HIS A 30 -21.90 -7.52 11.01
CA HIS A 30 -23.14 -6.76 11.04
C HIS A 30 -24.26 -7.46 10.22
N ASP A 31 -24.19 -8.77 10.11
CA ASP A 31 -25.21 -9.62 9.45
C ASP A 31 -25.38 -9.37 7.95
N TRP A 32 -24.27 -9.02 7.26
CA TRP A 32 -24.21 -8.92 5.82
C TRP A 32 -23.42 -10.08 5.22
N ASP A 33 -23.83 -10.51 4.04
CA ASP A 33 -23.02 -11.42 3.22
C ASP A 33 -22.11 -10.55 2.33
N ALA A 34 -20.82 -10.58 2.57
CA ALA A 34 -19.83 -9.82 1.82
C ALA A 34 -18.78 -10.76 1.22
N GLU A 35 -18.72 -10.83 -0.11
CA GLU A 35 -17.77 -11.67 -0.83
C GLU A 35 -16.67 -10.83 -1.47
N VAL A 36 -15.41 -11.26 -1.32
CA VAL A 36 -14.25 -10.62 -1.96
C VAL A 36 -13.82 -11.44 -3.17
N ILE A 37 -13.58 -10.75 -4.27
CA ILE A 37 -13.00 -11.27 -5.50
C ILE A 37 -11.61 -10.68 -5.64
N ASP A 38 -10.58 -11.48 -5.36
CA ASP A 38 -9.18 -11.07 -5.47
C ASP A 38 -8.66 -11.16 -6.90
N PHE A 39 -7.51 -10.54 -7.12
CA PHE A 39 -6.74 -10.63 -8.37
C PHE A 39 -7.50 -10.17 -9.62
N THR A 40 -8.47 -9.27 -9.48
CA THR A 40 -9.38 -8.91 -10.58
C THR A 40 -8.68 -8.32 -11.81
N ALA A 41 -7.46 -7.79 -11.66
CA ALA A 41 -6.65 -7.34 -12.79
C ALA A 41 -6.18 -8.49 -13.73
N PHE A 42 -6.29 -9.73 -13.31
CA PHE A 42 -5.87 -10.92 -14.06
C PHE A 42 -7.04 -11.73 -14.62
N TRP A 43 -8.26 -11.39 -14.24
CA TRP A 43 -9.46 -12.04 -14.79
C TRP A 43 -9.71 -11.54 -16.21
N LYS A 44 -10.25 -12.40 -17.06
CA LYS A 44 -10.86 -11.96 -18.30
C LYS A 44 -12.21 -11.30 -18.01
N LEU A 45 -12.62 -10.40 -18.87
CA LEU A 45 -13.89 -9.69 -18.70
C LEU A 45 -15.07 -10.68 -18.62
N GLU A 46 -15.07 -11.68 -19.48
CA GLU A 46 -16.10 -12.70 -19.56
C GLU A 46 -16.18 -13.54 -18.26
N GLU A 47 -15.04 -13.89 -17.65
CA GLU A 47 -14.97 -14.62 -16.40
C GLU A 47 -15.55 -13.80 -15.23
N LEU A 48 -15.25 -12.50 -15.17
CA LEU A 48 -15.87 -11.61 -14.17
C LEU A 48 -17.37 -11.46 -14.40
N GLN A 49 -17.81 -11.36 -15.63
CA GLN A 49 -19.23 -11.29 -16.00
C GLN A 49 -19.96 -12.56 -15.58
N GLU A 50 -19.41 -13.74 -15.87
CA GLU A 50 -19.94 -15.03 -15.44
C GLU A 50 -20.07 -15.11 -13.93
N LEU A 51 -19.00 -14.75 -13.20
CA LEU A 51 -19.02 -14.75 -11.74
C LEU A 51 -20.12 -13.82 -11.21
N VAL A 52 -20.20 -12.60 -11.68
CA VAL A 52 -21.20 -11.63 -11.24
C VAL A 52 -22.61 -12.13 -11.51
N ILE A 53 -22.87 -12.71 -12.69
CA ILE A 53 -24.16 -13.29 -13.02
C ILE A 53 -24.53 -14.41 -12.03
N SER A 54 -23.58 -15.27 -11.70
CA SER A 54 -23.80 -16.39 -10.76
C SER A 54 -24.01 -15.94 -9.30
N ARG A 55 -23.45 -14.79 -8.91
CA ARG A 55 -23.51 -14.28 -7.52
C ARG A 55 -24.59 -13.25 -7.30
N THR A 56 -25.02 -12.54 -8.34
CA THR A 56 -26.02 -11.48 -8.20
C THR A 56 -27.42 -12.05 -8.03
N THR A 57 -28.07 -11.63 -6.97
CA THR A 57 -29.44 -11.99 -6.62
C THR A 57 -30.26 -10.73 -6.31
N ASN A 58 -31.54 -10.90 -6.02
CA ASN A 58 -32.40 -9.80 -5.53
C ASN A 58 -31.97 -9.24 -4.16
N LYS A 59 -31.01 -9.89 -3.49
CA LYS A 59 -30.40 -9.44 -2.23
C LYS A 59 -29.08 -8.72 -2.42
N THR A 60 -28.56 -8.63 -3.64
CA THR A 60 -27.31 -7.91 -3.93
C THR A 60 -27.57 -6.40 -3.86
N VAL A 61 -26.82 -5.72 -2.98
CA VAL A 61 -27.04 -4.32 -2.62
C VAL A 61 -26.08 -3.38 -3.34
N MET A 62 -24.83 -3.81 -3.57
CA MET A 62 -23.83 -2.98 -4.27
C MET A 62 -22.66 -3.80 -4.81
N PHE A 63 -21.95 -3.19 -5.77
CA PHE A 63 -20.66 -3.61 -6.29
C PHE A 63 -19.59 -2.61 -5.84
N CYS A 64 -18.56 -3.08 -5.13
CA CYS A 64 -17.53 -2.24 -4.52
C CYS A 64 -16.17 -2.46 -5.17
N PHE A 65 -15.47 -1.37 -5.49
CA PHE A 65 -14.13 -1.38 -6.05
C PHE A 65 -13.18 -0.54 -5.17
N GLY A 66 -11.94 -0.97 -5.03
CA GLY A 66 -10.94 -0.23 -4.29
C GLY A 66 -9.78 0.26 -5.13
N THR A 67 -9.30 1.45 -4.82
CA THR A 67 -8.31 2.16 -5.62
C THR A 67 -7.00 2.43 -4.89
N ALA A 68 -6.76 1.81 -3.73
CA ALA A 68 -5.64 2.16 -2.85
C ALA A 68 -4.26 2.11 -3.51
N PHE A 69 -4.03 1.21 -4.47
CA PHE A 69 -2.74 1.04 -5.13
C PHE A 69 -2.86 0.86 -6.65
N LEU A 70 -3.95 1.29 -7.25
CA LEU A 70 -4.22 1.04 -8.66
C LEU A 70 -4.39 2.32 -9.43
N ASN A 71 -3.93 2.25 -10.68
CA ASN A 71 -4.48 3.09 -11.71
C ASN A 71 -5.90 2.60 -12.02
N PRO A 72 -6.94 3.27 -11.55
CA PRO A 72 -8.33 2.87 -11.76
C PRO A 72 -8.78 3.02 -13.23
N TRP A 73 -7.90 3.47 -14.08
CA TRP A 73 -8.12 3.86 -15.47
C TRP A 73 -7.66 2.82 -16.47
N SER A 74 -7.55 1.53 -16.08
CA SER A 74 -7.45 0.53 -17.13
C SER A 74 -8.74 0.60 -17.94
N PRO A 75 -8.67 0.64 -19.27
CA PRO A 75 -9.86 0.58 -20.13
C PRO A 75 -10.79 -0.56 -19.74
N TYR A 76 -10.20 -1.68 -19.36
CA TYR A 76 -10.86 -2.88 -18.85
C TYR A 76 -11.79 -2.64 -17.65
N LEU A 77 -11.40 -1.79 -16.69
CA LEU A 77 -12.24 -1.50 -15.51
C LEU A 77 -13.47 -0.68 -15.93
N ASN A 78 -13.29 0.29 -16.80
CA ASN A 78 -14.40 1.09 -17.31
C ASN A 78 -15.40 0.23 -18.08
N ASP A 79 -14.92 -0.69 -18.90
CA ASP A 79 -15.77 -1.62 -19.66
C ASP A 79 -16.56 -2.53 -18.70
N PHE A 80 -15.90 -3.04 -17.65
CA PHE A 80 -16.57 -3.86 -16.66
C PHE A 80 -17.61 -3.08 -15.84
N ILE A 81 -17.29 -1.87 -15.39
CA ILE A 81 -18.24 -1.01 -14.67
C ILE A 81 -19.42 -0.62 -15.59
N SER A 82 -19.17 -0.31 -16.85
CA SER A 82 -20.21 0.01 -17.82
C SER A 82 -21.14 -1.16 -18.05
N TRP A 83 -20.58 -2.37 -18.20
CA TRP A 83 -21.36 -3.60 -18.29
C TRP A 83 -22.20 -3.86 -17.02
N LEU A 84 -21.64 -3.64 -15.82
CA LEU A 84 -22.41 -3.77 -14.57
C LEU A 84 -23.60 -2.83 -14.54
N LYS A 85 -23.44 -1.59 -14.97
CA LYS A 85 -24.52 -0.59 -15.00
C LYS A 85 -25.57 -0.90 -16.06
N GLU A 86 -25.18 -1.45 -17.20
CA GLU A 86 -26.11 -1.91 -18.22
C GLU A 86 -26.93 -3.12 -17.74
N LYS A 87 -26.26 -4.11 -17.19
CA LYS A 87 -26.87 -5.37 -16.75
C LYS A 87 -27.69 -5.22 -15.46
N TYR A 88 -27.24 -4.37 -14.54
CA TYR A 88 -27.82 -4.18 -13.21
C TYR A 88 -27.99 -2.68 -12.90
N PRO A 89 -28.84 -1.96 -13.62
CA PRO A 89 -28.93 -0.48 -13.51
C PRO A 89 -29.34 0.00 -12.11
N ASN A 90 -30.03 -0.83 -11.34
CA ASN A 90 -30.51 -0.50 -9.99
C ASN A 90 -29.51 -0.87 -8.88
N ILE A 91 -28.44 -1.57 -9.18
CA ILE A 91 -27.41 -1.90 -8.20
C ILE A 91 -26.30 -0.86 -8.32
N PRO A 92 -26.02 -0.07 -7.25
CA PRO A 92 -25.00 0.95 -7.32
C PRO A 92 -23.59 0.38 -7.38
N VAL A 93 -22.73 1.11 -8.09
CA VAL A 93 -21.28 0.91 -8.11
C VAL A 93 -20.62 1.91 -7.17
N VAL A 94 -19.79 1.39 -6.28
CA VAL A 94 -19.09 2.15 -5.25
C VAL A 94 -17.59 2.02 -5.45
N VAL A 95 -16.87 3.13 -5.42
CA VAL A 95 -15.40 3.15 -5.48
C VAL A 95 -14.86 3.74 -4.20
N GLY A 96 -13.93 3.04 -3.55
CA GLY A 96 -13.34 3.46 -2.29
C GLY A 96 -11.82 3.45 -2.31
N GLY A 97 -11.22 4.12 -1.33
CA GLY A 97 -9.79 4.19 -1.08
C GLY A 97 -9.22 5.60 -1.15
N GLN A 98 -7.95 5.74 -0.79
CA GLN A 98 -7.27 7.04 -0.70
C GLN A 98 -7.25 7.83 -2.00
N ASN A 99 -7.23 7.14 -3.14
CA ASN A 99 -7.23 7.75 -4.47
C ASN A 99 -8.61 7.71 -5.14
N ALA A 100 -9.67 7.41 -4.40
CA ALA A 100 -11.01 7.32 -4.95
C ALA A 100 -11.43 8.62 -5.62
N LEU A 101 -11.14 9.76 -5.00
CA LEU A 101 -11.57 11.08 -5.49
C LEU A 101 -10.85 11.56 -6.76
N VAL A 102 -9.66 11.05 -7.04
CA VAL A 102 -8.92 11.39 -8.28
C VAL A 102 -9.25 10.46 -9.44
N THR A 103 -10.07 9.47 -9.20
CA THR A 103 -10.53 8.52 -10.20
C THR A 103 -11.68 9.07 -11.04
N LYS A 104 -11.58 9.00 -12.34
CA LYS A 104 -12.58 9.51 -13.29
C LYS A 104 -13.44 8.39 -13.91
N ALA A 105 -13.94 7.44 -13.14
CA ALA A 105 -14.86 6.45 -13.69
C ALA A 105 -16.25 7.07 -13.91
N ASP A 106 -16.79 6.98 -15.10
CA ASP A 106 -18.01 7.71 -15.47
C ASP A 106 -19.28 7.09 -14.86
N ASN A 107 -19.30 5.79 -14.62
CA ASN A 107 -20.47 5.03 -14.18
C ASN A 107 -20.47 4.64 -12.70
N VAL A 108 -19.82 5.43 -11.83
CA VAL A 108 -19.78 5.23 -10.39
C VAL A 108 -20.84 6.06 -9.70
N ASP A 109 -21.60 5.44 -8.81
CA ASP A 109 -22.70 6.10 -8.08
C ASP A 109 -22.22 6.77 -6.78
N TYR A 110 -21.27 6.12 -6.08
CA TYR A 110 -20.75 6.60 -4.81
C TYR A 110 -19.23 6.50 -4.75
N TRP A 111 -18.64 7.50 -4.12
CA TRP A 111 -17.22 7.55 -3.82
C TRP A 111 -17.02 7.54 -2.32
N VAL A 112 -16.16 6.66 -1.81
CA VAL A 112 -15.84 6.58 -0.38
C VAL A 112 -14.38 6.90 -0.20
N ASP A 113 -14.09 8.05 0.40
CA ASP A 113 -12.74 8.49 0.72
C ASP A 113 -12.33 8.02 2.13
N SER A 114 -11.05 7.69 2.32
CA SER A 114 -10.48 7.28 3.61
C SER A 114 -10.99 5.91 4.12
N TYR A 115 -11.10 5.71 5.43
CA TYR A 115 -11.55 4.46 6.04
C TYR A 115 -13.02 4.19 5.76
N GLY A 116 -13.31 3.01 5.23
CA GLY A 116 -14.60 2.72 4.60
C GLY A 116 -15.61 1.94 5.43
N GLU A 117 -15.24 1.33 6.56
CA GLU A 117 -16.10 0.37 7.26
C GLU A 117 -17.46 0.96 7.65
N ASN A 118 -17.47 2.00 8.48
CA ASN A 118 -18.71 2.64 8.91
C ASN A 118 -19.43 3.37 7.76
N ALA A 119 -18.66 3.93 6.82
CA ALA A 119 -19.21 4.60 5.64
C ALA A 119 -19.97 3.62 4.74
N ILE A 120 -19.38 2.47 4.45
CA ILE A 120 -20.00 1.40 3.65
C ILE A 120 -21.21 0.80 4.38
N LEU A 121 -21.13 0.56 5.70
CA LEU A 121 -22.28 0.08 6.47
C LEU A 121 -23.44 1.08 6.45
N ALA A 122 -23.14 2.37 6.59
CA ALA A 122 -24.16 3.42 6.50
C ALA A 122 -24.79 3.47 5.10
N LEU A 123 -23.96 3.34 4.04
CA LEU A 123 -24.44 3.26 2.66
C LEU A 123 -25.33 2.02 2.45
N CYS A 124 -24.92 0.85 2.94
CA CYS A 124 -25.74 -0.37 2.90
C CYS A 124 -27.12 -0.15 3.51
N LYS A 125 -27.19 0.43 4.72
CA LYS A 125 -28.44 0.73 5.41
C LYS A 125 -29.27 1.77 4.66
N HIS A 126 -28.64 2.77 4.07
CA HIS A 126 -29.31 3.78 3.26
C HIS A 126 -29.99 3.17 2.02
N LEU A 127 -29.29 2.31 1.30
CA LEU A 127 -29.80 1.65 0.10
C LEU A 127 -30.99 0.71 0.38
N LEU A 128 -31.08 0.20 1.61
CA LEU A 128 -32.23 -0.58 2.07
C LEU A 128 -33.33 0.24 2.74
N GLY A 129 -33.17 1.55 2.86
CA GLY A 129 -34.11 2.40 3.58
C GLY A 129 -34.13 2.18 5.10
N THR A 130 -33.10 1.55 5.67
CA THR A 130 -33.00 1.23 7.12
C THR A 130 -32.02 2.14 7.87
N LEU A 131 -31.39 3.10 7.21
CA LEU A 131 -30.57 4.11 7.86
C LEU A 131 -31.50 5.10 8.58
N GLY A 132 -31.42 5.16 9.92
CA GLY A 132 -32.28 6.02 10.74
C GLY A 132 -32.02 7.54 10.59
N SER A 133 -31.06 7.93 9.75
CA SER A 133 -30.69 9.31 9.45
C SER A 133 -30.46 9.47 7.94
N GLN A 134 -30.29 10.72 7.51
CA GLN A 134 -29.87 10.99 6.12
C GLN A 134 -28.42 10.50 5.91
N LEU A 135 -28.13 9.90 4.74
CA LEU A 135 -26.76 9.59 4.34
C LEU A 135 -25.97 10.90 4.18
N LEU A 136 -24.86 10.99 4.89
CA LEU A 136 -23.98 12.17 4.81
C LEU A 136 -23.13 12.07 3.55
N THR A 137 -23.22 13.05 2.68
CA THR A 137 -22.45 13.13 1.43
C THR A 137 -22.07 14.57 1.17
N ASP A 138 -20.88 14.79 0.61
CA ASP A 138 -20.52 16.08 0.07
C ASP A 138 -21.05 16.25 -1.36
N PRO A 139 -21.45 17.46 -1.77
CA PRO A 139 -21.63 17.79 -3.18
C PRO A 139 -20.27 17.66 -3.85
N SER A 140 -20.22 16.91 -4.91
CA SER A 140 -18.97 16.39 -5.43
C SER A 140 -18.14 17.39 -6.20
N PHE A 141 -16.81 17.21 -6.16
CA PHE A 141 -15.84 17.71 -7.13
C PHE A 141 -16.11 17.23 -8.58
N PHE A 142 -16.98 16.27 -8.79
CA PHE A 142 -17.20 15.54 -10.02
C PHE A 142 -18.66 15.66 -10.54
N GLY A 143 -19.30 16.80 -10.35
CA GLY A 143 -20.68 17.00 -10.80
C GLY A 143 -21.71 16.33 -9.88
N ASN A 144 -22.62 15.52 -10.42
CA ASN A 144 -23.72 14.90 -9.64
C ASN A 144 -23.32 13.68 -8.79
N LYS A 145 -22.04 13.40 -8.60
CA LYS A 145 -21.57 12.21 -7.88
C LYS A 145 -21.61 12.42 -6.37
N LYS A 146 -21.92 11.37 -5.62
CA LYS A 146 -22.07 11.42 -4.17
C LYS A 146 -20.77 10.95 -3.51
N VAL A 147 -20.11 11.85 -2.78
CA VAL A 147 -18.87 11.59 -2.05
C VAL A 147 -19.17 11.40 -0.57
N ILE A 148 -18.78 10.25 -0.02
CA ILE A 148 -18.83 9.97 1.40
C ILE A 148 -17.40 10.10 1.94
N ARG A 149 -17.16 11.09 2.80
CA ARG A 149 -15.85 11.28 3.44
C ARG A 149 -15.81 10.52 4.76
N GLY A 150 -15.18 9.34 4.76
CA GLY A 150 -15.19 8.44 5.91
C GLY A 150 -14.85 9.11 7.22
N LEU A 151 -13.70 9.78 7.32
CA LEU A 151 -13.27 10.42 8.57
C LEU A 151 -14.09 11.64 9.00
N HIS A 152 -14.74 12.32 8.07
CA HIS A 152 -15.57 13.49 8.37
C HIS A 152 -17.01 13.11 8.68
N HIS A 153 -17.57 12.20 7.91
CA HIS A 153 -18.96 11.81 8.03
C HIS A 153 -19.15 10.59 8.93
N TYR A 154 -18.23 9.65 8.87
CA TYR A 154 -18.31 8.37 9.58
C TYR A 154 -16.96 8.06 10.21
N PRO A 155 -16.80 8.19 11.53
CA PRO A 155 -15.56 7.82 12.22
C PRO A 155 -15.11 6.42 11.85
N SER A 156 -13.80 6.20 11.82
CA SER A 156 -13.28 4.85 11.59
C SER A 156 -13.79 3.88 12.65
N ALA A 157 -14.07 2.65 12.23
CA ALA A 157 -14.41 1.61 13.20
C ALA A 157 -13.20 1.34 14.10
N PRO A 158 -13.42 1.00 15.39
CA PRO A 158 -12.34 0.58 16.28
C PRO A 158 -11.61 -0.62 15.70
N LEU A 159 -10.28 -0.57 15.60
CA LEU A 159 -9.48 -1.68 15.08
C LEU A 159 -9.69 -2.97 15.85
N GLU A 160 -9.82 -2.85 17.16
CA GLU A 160 -10.01 -3.94 18.11
C GLU A 160 -11.27 -4.79 17.84
N SER A 161 -12.26 -4.21 17.21
CA SER A 161 -13.52 -4.92 16.97
C SER A 161 -13.49 -5.83 15.75
N TYR A 162 -12.45 -5.73 14.87
CA TYR A 162 -12.56 -6.30 13.53
C TYR A 162 -11.26 -6.93 13.04
N LEU A 163 -11.02 -8.14 13.51
CA LEU A 163 -10.05 -9.03 12.88
C LEU A 163 -10.49 -9.33 11.44
N ILE A 164 -9.52 -9.49 10.57
CA ILE A 164 -9.81 -9.93 9.21
C ILE A 164 -10.15 -11.42 9.26
N ASP A 165 -11.38 -11.77 8.92
CA ASP A 165 -11.86 -13.14 8.85
C ASP A 165 -11.96 -13.59 7.40
N TYR A 166 -10.97 -14.36 6.96
CA TYR A 166 -10.99 -15.01 5.66
C TYR A 166 -11.92 -16.21 5.70
N GLU A 167 -12.77 -16.33 4.70
CA GLU A 167 -13.71 -17.44 4.57
C GLU A 167 -13.17 -18.51 3.61
N ALA A 168 -13.77 -19.70 3.62
CA ALA A 168 -13.40 -20.80 2.71
C ALA A 168 -13.41 -20.38 1.22
N ARG A 169 -14.37 -19.52 0.85
CA ARG A 169 -14.48 -18.97 -0.51
C ARG A 169 -13.40 -17.96 -0.89
N ASP A 170 -12.54 -17.53 0.03
CA ASP A 170 -11.38 -16.70 -0.27
C ASP A 170 -10.18 -17.53 -0.75
N PHE A 171 -10.25 -18.86 -0.58
CA PHE A 171 -9.23 -19.81 -1.05
C PHE A 171 -7.82 -19.43 -0.64
N MET A 172 -7.66 -19.13 0.67
CA MET A 172 -6.35 -18.90 1.26
C MET A 172 -5.52 -20.18 1.27
N ASP A 173 -4.21 -20.06 1.22
CA ASP A 173 -3.28 -21.17 1.32
C ASP A 173 -2.00 -20.80 2.10
N PRO A 174 -1.14 -21.77 2.48
CA PRO A 174 0.07 -21.51 3.27
C PRO A 174 1.09 -20.58 2.60
N PHE A 175 1.03 -20.43 1.26
CA PHE A 175 1.94 -19.57 0.50
C PHE A 175 1.45 -18.11 0.44
N ASP A 176 0.27 -17.82 0.96
CA ASP A 176 -0.20 -16.45 1.10
C ASP A 176 0.63 -15.68 2.15
N CYS A 177 0.81 -14.39 1.89
CA CYS A 177 1.32 -13.43 2.85
C CYS A 177 0.25 -12.32 3.02
N PRO A 178 -0.84 -12.62 3.77
CA PRO A 178 -1.96 -11.71 3.86
C PRO A 178 -1.58 -10.43 4.59
N GLN A 179 -2.25 -9.36 4.19
CA GLN A 179 -2.09 -8.05 4.80
C GLN A 179 -2.94 -7.96 6.07
N ILE A 180 -2.37 -7.43 7.14
CA ILE A 180 -3.06 -7.12 8.39
C ILE A 180 -2.83 -5.65 8.76
N GLU A 181 -3.78 -5.08 9.47
CA GLU A 181 -3.70 -3.74 10.02
C GLU A 181 -3.67 -3.85 11.54
N THR A 182 -2.57 -3.40 12.14
CA THR A 182 -2.38 -3.47 13.59
C THR A 182 -2.49 -2.11 14.28
N ALA A 183 -2.38 -1.02 13.51
CA ALA A 183 -2.56 0.34 13.99
C ALA A 183 -3.09 1.26 12.90
N ARG A 184 -3.75 2.32 13.30
CA ARG A 184 -4.21 3.43 12.44
C ARG A 184 -3.67 4.74 12.93
N GLY A 185 -3.13 5.52 12.00
CA GLY A 185 -2.51 6.79 12.29
C GLY A 185 -1.01 6.70 12.47
N CYS A 186 -0.40 7.88 12.48
CA CYS A 186 1.04 8.02 12.65
C CYS A 186 1.32 9.24 13.51
N MET A 187 2.12 9.08 14.53
CA MET A 187 2.47 10.18 15.44
C MET A 187 3.46 11.19 14.84
N PHE A 188 4.06 10.85 13.70
CA PHE A 188 5.04 11.70 13.01
C PHE A 188 4.37 12.65 12.04
N SER A 189 5.05 13.75 11.74
CA SER A 189 4.55 14.81 10.85
C SER A 189 5.56 15.11 9.73
N CYS A 190 6.03 14.08 9.05
CA CYS A 190 6.96 14.20 7.92
C CYS A 190 6.40 15.15 6.85
N SER A 191 7.24 16.07 6.34
CA SER A 191 6.76 17.17 5.50
C SER A 191 6.24 16.74 4.13
N TYR A 192 6.69 15.60 3.62
CA TYR A 192 6.24 15.03 2.35
C TYR A 192 5.00 14.12 2.48
N CYS A 193 4.63 13.72 3.71
CA CYS A 193 3.66 12.67 3.96
C CYS A 193 2.22 13.21 4.02
N ASN A 194 1.30 12.47 3.41
CA ASN A 194 -0.14 12.76 3.42
C ASN A 194 -0.89 12.03 4.54
N PHE A 195 -0.30 11.00 5.14
CA PHE A 195 -0.97 10.11 6.10
C PHE A 195 -1.52 10.81 7.34
N PRO A 196 -0.83 11.75 7.99
CA PRO A 196 -1.38 12.47 9.14
C PRO A 196 -2.67 13.22 8.84
N ILE A 197 -2.95 13.47 7.57
CA ILE A 197 -4.10 14.23 7.08
C ILE A 197 -5.24 13.30 6.70
N ILE A 198 -4.91 12.12 6.15
CA ILE A 198 -5.87 11.08 5.74
C ILE A 198 -6.24 10.19 6.94
N GLY A 199 -5.26 9.90 7.79
CA GLY A 199 -5.38 9.00 8.94
C GLY A 199 -5.73 9.72 10.23
N GLN A 200 -5.61 9.02 11.35
CA GLN A 200 -5.76 9.59 12.67
C GLN A 200 -4.42 10.17 13.14
N ALA A 201 -4.47 11.35 13.75
CA ALA A 201 -3.27 11.99 14.33
C ALA A 201 -2.69 11.21 15.54
N LYS A 202 -3.44 10.27 16.08
CA LYS A 202 -3.00 9.39 17.16
C LYS A 202 -2.99 7.96 16.66
N ASP A 203 -1.90 7.26 16.93
CA ASP A 203 -1.83 5.84 16.73
C ASP A 203 -2.83 5.12 17.65
N VAL A 204 -3.77 4.43 17.03
CA VAL A 204 -4.68 3.49 17.70
C VAL A 204 -4.25 2.10 17.29
N SER A 205 -3.67 1.35 18.23
CA SER A 205 -3.15 0.00 17.95
C SER A 205 -4.03 -1.07 18.60
N VAL A 206 -4.15 -2.23 17.95
CA VAL A 206 -4.85 -3.40 18.48
C VAL A 206 -4.20 -3.90 19.78
N SER A 207 -4.97 -4.60 20.60
CA SER A 207 -4.46 -5.25 21.80
C SER A 207 -3.53 -6.42 21.46
N LYS A 208 -2.72 -6.84 22.43
CA LYS A 208 -1.90 -8.06 22.35
C LYS A 208 -2.75 -9.28 21.97
N GLN A 209 -3.91 -9.42 22.61
CA GLN A 209 -4.78 -10.58 22.40
C GLN A 209 -5.36 -10.63 20.98
N GLU A 210 -5.76 -9.50 20.44
CA GLU A 210 -6.31 -9.43 19.07
C GLU A 210 -5.24 -9.68 18.02
N PHE A 211 -4.04 -9.13 18.21
CA PHE A 211 -2.91 -9.42 17.33
C PHE A 211 -2.59 -10.93 17.33
N LYS A 212 -2.48 -11.54 18.52
CA LYS A 212 -2.30 -12.98 18.66
C LYS A 212 -3.39 -13.78 17.96
N GLN A 213 -4.66 -13.42 18.21
CA GLN A 213 -5.81 -14.10 17.62
C GLN A 213 -5.81 -14.05 16.09
N GLN A 214 -5.41 -12.91 15.49
CA GLN A 214 -5.32 -12.78 14.03
C GLN A 214 -4.30 -13.76 13.45
N LEU A 215 -3.10 -13.82 14.04
CA LEU A 215 -2.04 -14.72 13.61
C LEU A 215 -2.40 -16.18 13.83
N GLN A 216 -2.91 -16.52 15.02
CA GLN A 216 -3.31 -17.87 15.38
C GLN A 216 -4.41 -18.41 14.45
N THR A 217 -5.45 -17.61 14.20
CA THR A 217 -6.55 -18.00 13.32
C THR A 217 -6.07 -18.27 11.89
N GLY A 218 -5.17 -17.45 11.37
CA GLY A 218 -4.61 -17.65 10.03
C GLY A 218 -3.75 -18.91 9.94
N PHE A 219 -2.96 -19.19 10.97
CA PHE A 219 -2.17 -20.42 11.04
C PHE A 219 -3.06 -21.67 11.15
N GLU A 220 -4.01 -21.68 12.08
CA GLU A 220 -4.86 -22.85 12.33
C GLU A 220 -5.78 -23.19 11.15
N LYS A 221 -6.35 -22.17 10.50
CA LYS A 221 -7.28 -22.37 9.37
C LYS A 221 -6.56 -22.63 8.04
N TRP A 222 -5.41 -22.00 7.81
CA TRP A 222 -4.81 -21.91 6.47
C TRP A 222 -3.33 -22.26 6.40
N GLY A 223 -2.66 -22.49 7.54
CA GLY A 223 -1.24 -22.76 7.61
C GLY A 223 -0.35 -21.52 7.34
N ILE A 224 -0.91 -20.32 7.47
CA ILE A 224 -0.20 -19.08 7.18
C ILE A 224 0.82 -18.77 8.26
N VAL A 225 2.07 -18.62 7.87
CA VAL A 225 3.19 -18.22 8.75
C VAL A 225 3.80 -16.87 8.35
N ASN A 226 3.49 -16.38 7.16
CA ASN A 226 4.04 -15.15 6.62
C ASN A 226 2.99 -14.05 6.63
N TRP A 227 3.34 -12.86 7.14
CA TRP A 227 2.38 -11.78 7.37
C TRP A 227 2.94 -10.44 6.93
N ARG A 228 2.04 -9.54 6.51
CA ARG A 228 2.39 -8.17 6.16
C ARG A 228 1.60 -7.19 7.02
N ILE A 229 2.29 -6.40 7.84
CA ILE A 229 1.68 -5.28 8.56
C ILE A 229 1.62 -4.07 7.64
N MET A 230 0.42 -3.50 7.47
CA MET A 230 0.15 -2.37 6.60
C MET A 230 -0.04 -1.04 7.35
N ASP A 231 0.42 -0.99 8.59
CA ASP A 231 0.44 0.25 9.36
C ASP A 231 1.31 1.31 8.67
N GLU A 232 0.99 2.58 8.84
CA GLU A 232 1.80 3.70 8.34
C GLU A 232 3.23 3.70 8.90
N THR A 233 3.39 3.19 10.13
CA THR A 233 4.69 2.94 10.76
C THR A 233 4.51 1.86 11.83
N THR A 234 5.07 0.69 11.59
CA THR A 234 4.92 -0.44 12.53
C THR A 234 5.69 -0.20 13.83
N ASN A 235 6.85 0.44 13.75
CA ASN A 235 7.75 0.66 14.88
C ASN A 235 7.73 2.10 15.44
N ASP A 236 6.59 2.78 15.38
CA ASP A 236 6.48 4.15 15.89
C ASP A 236 6.74 4.26 17.40
N ARG A 237 6.51 3.17 18.16
CA ARG A 237 6.78 3.05 19.60
C ARG A 237 7.40 1.70 19.96
N PRO A 238 8.47 1.67 20.75
CA PRO A 238 9.09 0.44 21.21
C PRO A 238 8.13 -0.48 21.95
N GLU A 239 7.23 0.08 22.77
CA GLU A 239 6.25 -0.68 23.55
C GLU A 239 5.25 -1.43 22.65
N LYS A 240 4.97 -0.91 21.45
CA LYS A 240 4.13 -1.61 20.45
C LYS A 240 4.84 -2.86 19.92
N ILE A 241 6.12 -2.75 19.58
CA ILE A 241 6.93 -3.89 19.13
C ILE A 241 7.03 -4.95 20.21
N ARG A 242 7.33 -4.54 21.45
CA ARG A 242 7.39 -5.47 22.60
C ARG A 242 6.06 -6.16 22.85
N LYS A 243 4.95 -5.41 22.85
CA LYS A 243 3.60 -5.96 23.03
C LYS A 243 3.28 -7.06 22.01
N TYR A 244 3.67 -6.86 20.75
CA TYR A 244 3.44 -7.85 19.70
C TYR A 244 4.44 -9.00 19.75
N ALA A 245 5.69 -8.78 20.18
CA ALA A 245 6.65 -9.84 20.45
C ALA A 245 6.12 -10.80 21.52
N GLU A 246 5.62 -10.25 22.62
CA GLU A 246 4.97 -11.04 23.69
C GLU A 246 3.72 -11.81 23.22
N ALA A 247 3.02 -11.32 22.20
CA ALA A 247 1.92 -12.05 21.60
C ALA A 247 2.41 -13.26 20.78
N VAL A 248 3.52 -13.09 20.07
CA VAL A 248 4.14 -14.15 19.26
C VAL A 248 4.76 -15.23 20.15
N ASP A 249 5.37 -14.89 21.28
CA ASP A 249 5.89 -15.87 22.24
C ASP A 249 4.85 -16.89 22.72
N GLU A 250 3.57 -16.53 22.61
CA GLU A 250 2.45 -17.39 22.98
C GLU A 250 1.86 -18.19 21.80
N LEU A 251 2.43 -18.05 20.58
CA LEU A 251 2.05 -18.85 19.43
C LEU A 251 2.81 -20.18 19.43
N GLY A 252 2.25 -21.17 18.77
CA GLY A 252 2.91 -22.47 18.56
C GLY A 252 3.81 -22.53 17.33
N TYR A 253 4.15 -21.40 16.74
CA TYR A 253 4.97 -21.29 15.52
C TYR A 253 5.68 -19.94 15.44
N ASP A 254 6.72 -19.85 14.62
CA ASP A 254 7.49 -18.63 14.38
C ASP A 254 6.99 -17.93 13.11
N PRO A 255 6.28 -16.79 13.21
CA PRO A 255 5.90 -16.01 12.04
C PRO A 255 7.11 -15.30 11.42
N TRP A 256 7.04 -15.05 10.10
CA TRP A 256 7.83 -14.03 9.46
C TRP A 256 6.93 -12.85 9.09
N ILE A 257 7.31 -11.67 9.54
CA ILE A 257 6.49 -10.48 9.40
C ILE A 257 7.26 -9.41 8.63
N CYS A 258 6.62 -8.80 7.64
CA CYS A 258 7.13 -7.60 6.98
C CYS A 258 6.20 -6.41 7.20
N GLY A 259 6.76 -5.19 7.10
CA GLY A 259 5.99 -3.97 7.28
C GLY A 259 6.84 -2.72 7.05
N PHE A 260 6.17 -1.57 7.13
CA PHE A 260 6.86 -0.28 7.09
C PHE A 260 7.51 0.02 8.43
N ALA A 261 8.79 0.40 8.39
CA ALA A 261 9.56 0.78 9.57
C ALA A 261 10.29 2.11 9.34
N ARG A 262 10.48 2.85 10.42
CA ARG A 262 11.39 3.99 10.44
C ARG A 262 12.77 3.52 10.85
N GLY A 263 13.76 3.68 9.96
CA GLY A 263 15.13 3.25 10.23
C GLY A 263 15.78 4.02 11.37
N ASP A 264 15.47 5.31 11.53
CA ASP A 264 15.96 6.14 12.65
C ASP A 264 15.49 5.63 14.01
N LEU A 265 14.29 5.03 14.10
CA LEU A 265 13.80 4.43 15.34
C LEU A 265 14.42 3.06 15.62
N VAL A 266 14.68 2.27 14.58
CA VAL A 266 15.44 1.01 14.73
C VAL A 266 16.81 1.30 15.30
N VAL A 267 17.52 2.29 14.78
CA VAL A 267 18.84 2.68 15.23
C VAL A 267 18.84 3.29 16.63
N LYS A 268 17.84 4.12 16.93
CA LYS A 268 17.71 4.82 18.21
C LYS A 268 17.43 3.87 19.38
N HIS A 269 16.66 2.83 19.17
CA HIS A 269 16.14 1.94 20.20
C HIS A 269 16.78 0.56 20.13
N ARG A 270 18.11 0.51 20.25
CA ARG A 270 18.92 -0.72 20.17
C ARG A 270 18.53 -1.77 21.22
N GLU A 271 18.08 -1.31 22.39
CA GLU A 271 17.61 -2.14 23.51
C GLU A 271 16.35 -2.96 23.18
N HIS A 272 15.71 -2.70 22.04
CA HIS A 272 14.54 -3.43 21.56
C HIS A 272 14.83 -4.33 20.35
N TRP A 273 16.06 -4.47 19.92
CA TRP A 273 16.41 -5.29 18.76
C TRP A 273 15.98 -6.75 18.90
N ASP A 274 16.06 -7.28 20.13
CA ASP A 274 15.57 -8.63 20.42
C ASP A 274 14.05 -8.75 20.25
N ASP A 275 13.29 -7.72 20.59
CA ASP A 275 11.84 -7.70 20.39
C ASP A 275 11.45 -7.80 18.89
N TYR A 276 12.25 -7.26 17.95
CA TYR A 276 12.03 -7.44 16.51
C TYR A 276 12.21 -8.90 16.08
N ILE A 277 13.22 -9.57 16.64
CA ILE A 277 13.50 -10.99 16.34
C ILE A 277 12.40 -11.88 16.90
N ARG A 278 12.04 -11.71 18.17
CA ARG A 278 10.96 -12.45 18.83
C ARG A 278 9.62 -12.27 18.11
N LEU A 279 9.30 -11.05 17.69
CA LEU A 279 8.11 -10.76 16.90
C LEU A 279 8.15 -11.43 15.52
N GLY A 280 9.32 -11.76 15.00
CA GLY A 280 9.50 -12.15 13.60
C GLY A 280 9.38 -10.97 12.63
N PHE A 281 9.42 -9.71 13.10
CA PHE A 281 9.39 -8.53 12.27
C PHE A 281 10.76 -8.29 11.63
N LEU A 282 11.04 -9.10 10.63
CA LEU A 282 12.35 -9.21 9.96
C LEU A 282 12.30 -8.77 8.48
N GLY A 283 11.14 -8.35 8.01
CA GLY A 283 10.95 -7.76 6.68
C GLY A 283 10.71 -6.25 6.77
N HIS A 284 11.74 -5.42 6.60
CA HIS A 284 11.60 -3.97 6.77
C HIS A 284 11.57 -3.22 5.44
N SER A 285 10.51 -2.45 5.17
CA SER A 285 10.52 -1.38 4.19
C SER A 285 10.77 -0.07 4.93
N MET A 286 12.02 0.40 4.88
CA MET A 286 12.49 1.52 5.70
C MET A 286 12.43 2.83 4.92
N GLY A 287 11.57 3.76 5.34
CA GLY A 287 11.67 5.14 4.91
C GLY A 287 12.88 5.80 5.54
N ILE A 288 13.96 5.98 4.81
CA ILE A 288 15.13 6.78 5.18
C ILE A 288 15.01 8.18 4.57
N GLU A 289 14.56 8.24 3.34
CA GLU A 289 14.32 9.37 2.46
C GLU A 289 15.62 10.03 1.98
N THR A 290 16.55 10.37 2.87
CA THR A 290 17.83 10.98 2.51
C THR A 290 18.88 10.75 3.59
N PHE A 291 20.15 10.68 3.18
CA PHE A 291 21.31 10.77 4.07
C PHE A 291 21.92 12.19 4.09
N ASN A 292 21.27 13.17 3.49
CA ASN A 292 21.67 14.57 3.62
C ASN A 292 21.07 15.18 4.90
N ARG A 293 21.91 15.81 5.72
CA ARG A 293 21.51 16.37 7.03
C ARG A 293 20.45 17.48 6.91
N GLU A 294 20.60 18.39 5.96
CA GLU A 294 19.70 19.54 5.81
C GLU A 294 18.35 19.10 5.22
N ALA A 295 18.37 18.24 4.20
CA ALA A 295 17.18 17.63 3.65
C ALA A 295 16.46 16.79 4.72
N GLY A 296 17.18 16.03 5.54
CA GLY A 296 16.64 15.26 6.66
C GLY A 296 15.90 16.11 7.69
N LYS A 297 16.46 17.26 8.06
CA LYS A 297 15.77 18.22 8.96
C LYS A 297 14.48 18.75 8.33
N LEU A 298 14.52 19.08 7.04
CA LEU A 298 13.35 19.61 6.33
C LEU A 298 12.21 18.60 6.26
N VAL A 299 12.52 17.32 6.03
CA VAL A 299 11.52 16.24 6.05
C VAL A 299 11.17 15.76 7.46
N ARG A 300 11.80 16.32 8.50
CA ARG A 300 11.57 15.97 9.92
C ARG A 300 12.00 14.55 10.28
N LYS A 301 13.13 14.15 9.72
CA LYS A 301 13.90 12.96 10.07
C LYS A 301 15.29 13.41 10.46
N GLY A 302 15.48 13.77 11.72
CA GLY A 302 16.62 14.54 12.18
C GLY A 302 17.77 13.75 12.78
N MET A 303 17.86 12.41 12.59
CA MET A 303 19.02 11.67 13.03
C MET A 303 20.26 12.05 12.19
N ASP A 304 21.39 12.07 12.83
CA ASP A 304 22.67 12.26 12.16
C ASP A 304 22.87 11.18 11.08
N PRO A 305 23.21 11.54 9.84
CA PRO A 305 23.35 10.57 8.75
C PRO A 305 24.40 9.49 9.01
N ASP A 306 25.53 9.82 9.62
CA ASP A 306 26.59 8.85 9.88
C ASP A 306 26.18 7.86 10.97
N GLN A 307 25.57 8.38 12.03
CA GLN A 307 24.98 7.55 13.10
C GLN A 307 23.88 6.62 12.53
N LEU A 308 23.07 7.12 11.62
CA LEU A 308 22.03 6.33 10.97
C LEU A 308 22.62 5.21 10.10
N LYS A 309 23.62 5.52 9.28
CA LYS A 309 24.32 4.56 8.42
C LYS A 309 24.99 3.46 9.23
N GLU A 310 25.76 3.83 10.27
CA GLU A 310 26.41 2.88 11.18
C GLU A 310 25.39 1.99 11.88
N GLY A 311 24.36 2.59 12.47
CA GLY A 311 23.35 1.85 13.21
C GLY A 311 22.52 0.89 12.36
N LEU A 312 22.29 1.20 11.07
CA LEU A 312 21.65 0.27 10.14
C LEU A 312 22.52 -0.96 9.85
N LEU A 313 23.83 -0.79 9.71
CA LEU A 313 24.76 -1.90 9.53
C LEU A 313 24.90 -2.75 10.80
N ASP A 314 24.91 -2.10 11.97
CA ASP A 314 24.92 -2.80 13.26
C ASP A 314 23.66 -3.66 13.44
N PHE A 315 22.48 -3.11 13.10
CA PHE A 315 21.22 -3.86 13.17
C PHE A 315 21.21 -5.04 12.19
N GLN A 316 21.73 -4.85 10.97
CA GLN A 316 21.87 -5.94 10.03
C GLN A 316 22.79 -7.05 10.57
N SER A 317 23.94 -6.68 11.15
CA SER A 317 24.85 -7.63 11.77
C SER A 317 24.22 -8.36 12.95
N TYR A 318 23.46 -7.64 13.78
CA TYR A 318 22.71 -8.20 14.89
C TYR A 318 21.71 -9.26 14.42
N THR A 319 20.91 -8.94 13.41
CA THR A 319 19.93 -9.86 12.84
C THR A 319 20.56 -11.07 12.15
N ASP A 320 21.71 -10.89 11.49
CA ASP A 320 22.47 -12.01 10.88
C ASP A 320 22.95 -13.00 11.94
N THR A 321 23.25 -12.50 13.15
CA THR A 321 23.73 -13.32 14.27
C THR A 321 22.59 -14.06 14.99
N HIS A 322 21.48 -13.37 15.25
CA HIS A 322 20.39 -13.86 16.11
C HIS A 322 19.20 -14.46 15.35
N ALA A 323 19.04 -14.10 14.07
CA ALA A 323 18.03 -14.65 13.17
C ALA A 323 18.63 -14.90 11.76
N PRO A 324 19.62 -15.81 11.65
CA PRO A 324 20.35 -16.04 10.42
C PRO A 324 19.41 -16.41 9.27
N ARG A 325 19.64 -15.80 8.09
CA ARG A 325 18.85 -16.02 6.87
C ARG A 325 17.37 -15.62 6.97
N ARG A 326 17.02 -14.75 7.92
CA ARG A 326 15.61 -14.29 8.08
C ARG A 326 15.42 -12.80 7.84
N TYR A 327 16.47 -11.97 7.86
CA TYR A 327 16.36 -10.53 7.71
C TYR A 327 16.38 -10.07 6.26
N ARG A 328 15.37 -9.30 5.85
CA ARG A 328 15.28 -8.66 4.54
C ARG A 328 14.83 -7.22 4.69
N ALA A 329 15.55 -6.29 4.08
CA ALA A 329 15.20 -4.88 4.14
C ALA A 329 15.24 -4.20 2.77
N ASN A 330 14.46 -3.14 2.64
CA ASN A 330 14.50 -2.21 1.52
C ASN A 330 14.58 -0.79 2.06
N ILE A 331 15.70 -0.12 1.83
CA ILE A 331 15.84 1.32 2.10
C ILE A 331 15.10 2.09 1.01
N GLN A 332 14.24 3.01 1.41
CA GLN A 332 13.53 3.92 0.51
C GLN A 332 14.16 5.30 0.59
N MET A 333 14.56 5.83 -0.58
CA MET A 333 15.18 7.14 -0.75
C MET A 333 14.29 8.03 -1.61
N ILE A 334 14.30 9.33 -1.35
CA ILE A 334 13.61 10.35 -2.15
C ILE A 334 14.64 11.31 -2.70
N CYS A 335 14.84 11.30 -4.01
CA CYS A 335 15.71 12.22 -4.72
C CYS A 335 15.01 13.56 -4.95
N GLY A 336 15.70 14.67 -4.66
CA GLY A 336 15.21 16.01 -4.91
C GLY A 336 14.51 16.67 -3.74
N ILE A 337 14.73 16.23 -2.52
CA ILE A 337 14.31 16.95 -1.32
C ILE A 337 15.14 18.27 -1.26
N PRO A 338 14.53 19.46 -1.05
CA PRO A 338 15.28 20.70 -0.92
C PRO A 338 16.38 20.63 0.14
N GLY A 339 17.58 21.12 -0.21
CA GLY A 339 18.80 20.95 0.58
C GLY A 339 19.64 19.73 0.19
N GLU A 340 19.10 18.81 -0.60
CA GLU A 340 19.88 17.73 -1.21
C GLU A 340 20.55 18.25 -2.49
N THR A 341 21.86 18.01 -2.60
CA THR A 341 22.64 18.35 -3.79
C THR A 341 22.87 17.11 -4.65
N VAL A 342 23.29 17.30 -5.89
CA VAL A 342 23.69 16.20 -6.77
C VAL A 342 24.84 15.39 -6.14
N GLU A 343 25.80 16.06 -5.50
CA GLU A 343 26.93 15.43 -4.82
C GLU A 343 26.44 14.58 -3.63
N SER A 344 25.62 15.14 -2.74
CA SER A 344 25.09 14.38 -1.58
C SER A 344 24.22 13.19 -1.99
N TRP A 345 23.58 13.25 -3.16
CA TRP A 345 22.90 12.10 -3.74
C TRP A 345 23.87 11.01 -4.16
N TYR A 346 24.98 11.37 -4.86
CA TYR A 346 26.02 10.40 -5.22
C TYR A 346 26.68 9.78 -3.99
N ASP A 347 26.96 10.53 -2.94
CA ASP A 347 27.48 10.01 -1.67
C ASP A 347 26.52 8.97 -1.06
N SER A 348 25.22 9.23 -1.15
CA SER A 348 24.19 8.29 -0.69
C SER A 348 24.17 7.01 -1.53
N MET A 349 24.28 7.13 -2.86
CA MET A 349 24.33 5.99 -3.79
C MET A 349 25.61 5.17 -3.57
N GLU A 350 26.75 5.82 -3.38
CA GLU A 350 28.02 5.16 -3.13
C GLU A 350 27.96 4.34 -1.82
N TRP A 351 27.43 4.94 -0.75
CA TRP A 351 27.23 4.21 0.50
C TRP A 351 26.31 2.99 0.34
N LEU A 352 25.18 3.16 -0.34
CA LEU A 352 24.25 2.07 -0.61
C LEU A 352 24.91 0.97 -1.44
N ASN A 353 25.72 1.30 -2.43
CA ASN A 353 26.38 0.34 -3.33
C ASN A 353 27.61 -0.33 -2.71
N THR A 354 28.23 0.30 -1.70
CA THR A 354 29.44 -0.22 -1.06
C THR A 354 29.13 -1.01 0.21
N TYR A 355 28.22 -0.53 1.04
CA TYR A 355 27.98 -1.08 2.38
C TYR A 355 26.63 -1.78 2.53
N TRP A 356 25.58 -1.34 1.84
CA TRP A 356 24.24 -1.91 1.91
C TRP A 356 23.98 -2.92 0.79
N THR A 357 24.95 -3.80 0.52
CA THR A 357 24.95 -4.67 -0.67
C THR A 357 24.10 -5.92 -0.55
N ARG A 358 23.85 -6.39 0.68
CA ARG A 358 23.07 -7.62 0.96
C ARG A 358 21.56 -7.40 0.97
N GLN A 359 21.14 -6.15 0.98
CA GLN A 359 19.75 -5.75 1.13
C GLN A 359 19.31 -4.88 -0.05
N SER A 360 18.01 -4.69 -0.21
CA SER A 360 17.45 -3.88 -1.27
C SER A 360 17.49 -2.38 -0.93
N ALA A 361 17.48 -1.56 -1.97
CA ALA A 361 17.19 -0.13 -1.87
C ALA A 361 16.30 0.29 -3.04
N SER A 362 15.49 1.32 -2.85
CA SER A 362 14.68 1.93 -3.90
C SER A 362 14.77 3.44 -3.81
N ALA A 363 14.75 4.09 -4.96
CA ALA A 363 14.83 5.52 -5.09
C ALA A 363 13.58 6.05 -5.80
N TRP A 364 13.06 7.16 -5.30
CA TRP A 364 11.88 7.83 -5.84
C TRP A 364 12.23 9.30 -6.10
N ILE A 365 11.57 9.92 -7.06
CA ILE A 365 11.65 11.38 -7.20
C ILE A 365 10.68 11.97 -6.19
N LEU A 366 11.03 13.12 -5.61
CA LEU A 366 10.10 13.87 -4.76
C LEU A 366 8.85 14.23 -5.56
N GLU A 367 7.71 13.62 -5.20
CA GLU A 367 6.42 13.97 -5.77
C GLU A 367 5.74 15.04 -4.92
N VAL A 368 5.38 16.15 -5.55
CA VAL A 368 4.60 17.23 -4.95
C VAL A 368 3.37 17.46 -5.81
N SER A 369 2.21 17.40 -5.21
CA SER A 369 0.96 17.71 -5.92
C SER A 369 0.74 19.22 -6.02
N ASP A 370 -0.05 19.64 -7.00
CA ASP A 370 -0.54 21.00 -7.03
C ASP A 370 -1.51 21.25 -5.85
N TYR A 371 -1.43 22.42 -5.23
CA TYR A 371 -2.30 22.74 -4.12
C TYR A 371 -3.74 22.94 -4.59
N ASP A 372 -4.65 22.22 -3.99
CA ASP A 372 -6.08 22.33 -4.22
C ASP A 372 -6.80 22.47 -2.88
N GLU A 373 -7.40 23.64 -2.63
CA GLU A 373 -8.13 23.95 -1.37
C GLU A 373 -9.25 22.96 -1.08
N SER A 374 -9.77 22.31 -2.11
CA SER A 374 -10.85 21.34 -2.00
C SER A 374 -10.39 19.98 -1.47
N LEU A 375 -9.09 19.67 -1.51
CA LEU A 375 -8.51 18.42 -1.06
C LEU A 375 -7.95 18.56 0.36
N THR A 376 -8.32 17.65 1.23
CA THR A 376 -7.86 17.63 2.63
C THR A 376 -6.54 16.92 2.84
N ASN A 377 -6.17 16.02 1.92
CA ASN A 377 -5.05 15.09 2.06
C ASN A 377 -3.78 15.53 1.31
N GLN A 378 -3.33 16.75 1.58
CA GLN A 378 -2.16 17.30 0.94
C GLN A 378 -0.99 17.47 1.91
N SER A 379 0.21 17.07 1.47
CA SER A 379 1.44 17.18 2.26
C SER A 379 1.79 18.66 2.57
N ARG A 380 2.70 18.86 3.52
CA ARG A 380 3.21 20.22 3.79
C ARG A 380 3.98 20.78 2.60
N PHE A 381 4.71 19.94 1.86
CA PHE A 381 5.38 20.39 0.64
C PHE A 381 4.39 20.93 -0.38
N THR A 382 3.23 20.29 -0.52
CA THR A 382 2.16 20.81 -1.38
C THR A 382 1.60 22.13 -0.88
N LYS A 383 1.26 22.24 0.42
CA LYS A 383 0.65 23.43 1.01
C LYS A 383 1.60 24.64 1.08
N GLU A 384 2.86 24.39 1.33
CA GLU A 384 3.86 25.41 1.60
C GLU A 384 5.05 25.31 0.63
N LEU A 385 4.78 25.05 -0.66
CA LEU A 385 5.79 24.75 -1.67
C LEU A 385 6.95 25.73 -1.66
N VAL A 386 6.67 27.02 -1.80
CA VAL A 386 7.70 28.08 -1.84
C VAL A 386 8.45 28.21 -0.51
N LYS A 387 7.76 28.10 0.62
CA LYS A 387 8.36 28.16 1.95
C LYS A 387 9.34 27.02 2.20
N ASN A 388 9.11 25.87 1.56
CA ASN A 388 10.00 24.72 1.62
C ASN A 388 11.10 24.75 0.54
N GLY A 389 11.28 25.87 -0.14
CA GLY A 389 12.37 26.08 -1.10
C GLY A 389 12.10 25.59 -2.51
N LEU A 390 10.89 25.10 -2.78
CA LEU A 390 10.49 24.62 -4.10
C LEU A 390 9.83 25.72 -4.92
N LYS A 391 10.03 25.70 -6.24
CA LYS A 391 9.33 26.54 -7.20
C LYS A 391 8.79 25.68 -8.32
N LYS A 392 7.60 26.01 -8.84
CA LYS A 392 7.09 25.38 -10.06
C LYS A 392 7.97 25.77 -11.24
N LEU A 393 8.31 24.81 -12.09
CA LEU A 393 8.89 25.07 -13.39
C LEU A 393 7.80 25.41 -14.37
N ASP A 394 7.98 26.47 -15.16
CA ASP A 394 7.14 26.78 -16.29
C ASP A 394 7.46 25.78 -17.43
N SER A 395 6.43 25.25 -18.07
CA SER A 395 6.56 24.36 -19.24
C SER A 395 7.34 24.97 -20.41
N LYS A 396 7.46 26.31 -20.45
CA LYS A 396 8.25 27.04 -21.44
C LYS A 396 9.75 27.01 -21.17
N GLU A 397 10.18 26.72 -19.93
CA GLU A 397 11.60 26.69 -19.55
C GLU A 397 12.31 25.39 -19.98
N HIS A 398 11.56 24.36 -20.42
CA HIS A 398 12.12 23.08 -20.87
C HIS A 398 11.48 22.57 -22.17
N PRO A 399 11.84 23.15 -23.33
CA PRO A 399 11.23 22.84 -24.63
C PRO A 399 11.52 21.41 -25.15
N GLY A 400 12.38 20.63 -24.50
CA GLY A 400 12.72 19.26 -24.90
C GLY A 400 11.98 18.15 -24.16
N TYR A 401 11.06 18.47 -23.26
CA TYR A 401 10.36 17.47 -22.47
C TYR A 401 9.07 17.06 -23.15
N ASN A 402 9.00 15.81 -23.61
CA ASN A 402 7.76 15.22 -24.10
C ASN A 402 6.80 14.98 -22.92
N VAL A 403 6.13 16.01 -22.49
CA VAL A 403 4.94 15.89 -21.68
C VAL A 403 3.90 15.26 -22.60
N TYR A 404 3.66 13.98 -22.45
CA TYR A 404 2.62 13.32 -23.21
C TYR A 404 1.28 13.90 -22.76
N LYS A 405 0.57 14.49 -23.70
CA LYS A 405 -0.85 14.76 -23.53
C LYS A 405 -1.60 13.53 -24.04
N ASP A 406 -2.50 13.00 -23.25
CA ASP A 406 -3.42 12.00 -23.72
C ASP A 406 -4.38 12.60 -24.79
N GLU A 407 -5.21 11.76 -25.41
CA GLU A 407 -6.18 12.19 -26.43
C GLU A 407 -7.17 13.25 -25.91
N LYS A 408 -7.26 13.43 -24.56
CA LYS A 408 -8.09 14.44 -23.91
C LYS A 408 -7.32 15.72 -23.53
N GLY A 409 -6.03 15.80 -23.87
CA GLY A 409 -5.16 16.94 -23.55
C GLY A 409 -4.61 16.94 -22.13
N ASP A 410 -4.73 15.84 -21.40
CA ASP A 410 -4.25 15.68 -20.04
C ASP A 410 -2.77 15.31 -20.02
N ILE A 411 -2.01 15.89 -19.10
CA ILE A 411 -0.59 15.60 -18.92
C ILE A 411 -0.43 14.19 -18.35
N VAL A 412 0.18 13.30 -19.14
CA VAL A 412 0.44 11.91 -18.77
C VAL A 412 1.90 11.76 -18.40
N PHE A 413 2.18 11.49 -17.11
CA PHE A 413 3.51 11.10 -16.65
C PHE A 413 3.64 9.58 -16.71
N LYS A 414 4.57 9.05 -17.50
CA LYS A 414 4.98 7.66 -17.33
C LYS A 414 5.86 7.59 -16.08
N SER A 415 5.43 6.85 -15.08
CA SER A 415 6.29 6.47 -13.96
C SER A 415 7.53 5.77 -14.52
N ILE A 416 8.71 6.26 -14.18
CA ILE A 416 10.02 5.70 -14.56
C ILE A 416 10.24 4.35 -13.91
N GLN A 417 9.47 4.02 -12.90
CA GLN A 417 9.65 2.80 -12.13
C GLN A 417 9.10 1.61 -12.89
N GLY A 418 9.98 0.74 -13.34
CA GLY A 418 9.71 -0.47 -14.11
C GLY A 418 8.83 -1.54 -13.45
N GLY A 419 7.91 -1.19 -12.64
CA GLY A 419 6.86 -1.97 -12.00
C GLY A 419 5.69 -1.08 -11.62
N GLY A 420 5.82 0.21 -11.86
CA GLY A 420 4.83 1.20 -11.49
C GLY A 420 3.72 1.27 -12.50
N VAL A 421 2.54 1.18 -12.03
CA VAL A 421 1.34 1.73 -12.63
C VAL A 421 1.65 3.18 -12.99
N GLY A 422 1.58 3.54 -14.26
CA GLY A 422 1.67 4.93 -14.70
C GLY A 422 0.53 5.69 -14.02
N THR A 423 0.84 6.39 -12.95
CA THR A 423 -0.11 7.30 -12.35
C THR A 423 -0.18 8.51 -13.25
N THR A 424 -1.23 8.62 -14.03
CA THR A 424 -1.69 9.87 -14.62
C THR A 424 -2.16 10.75 -13.47
N ARG A 425 -1.23 11.47 -12.84
CA ARG A 425 -1.59 12.51 -11.90
C ARG A 425 -1.56 13.84 -12.65
N LYS A 426 -2.72 14.45 -12.84
CA LYS A 426 -2.85 15.81 -13.35
C LYS A 426 -2.25 16.87 -12.44
N ASP A 427 -1.99 16.48 -11.20
CA ASP A 427 -1.67 17.35 -10.09
C ASP A 427 -0.20 17.33 -9.66
N VAL A 428 0.67 16.57 -10.35
CA VAL A 428 2.11 16.58 -10.04
C VAL A 428 2.77 17.85 -10.56
N VAL A 429 3.41 18.55 -9.65
CA VAL A 429 4.18 19.76 -9.97
C VAL A 429 5.59 19.38 -10.43
N ILE A 430 5.98 19.84 -11.60
CA ILE A 430 7.39 19.86 -12.00
C ILE A 430 8.05 21.01 -11.23
N TRP A 431 9.00 20.67 -10.39
CA TRP A 431 9.59 21.59 -9.43
C TRP A 431 11.10 21.82 -9.69
N LYS A 432 11.60 22.92 -9.13
CA LYS A 432 13.02 23.16 -8.93
C LYS A 432 13.27 23.73 -7.54
N HIS A 433 14.47 23.52 -7.03
CA HIS A 433 15.06 24.23 -5.90
C HIS A 433 16.49 24.68 -6.27
N ASN A 434 17.23 25.25 -5.32
CA ASN A 434 18.53 25.85 -5.63
C ASN A 434 19.56 24.88 -6.23
N ASP A 435 19.50 23.61 -5.81
CA ASP A 435 20.54 22.62 -6.09
C ASP A 435 20.12 21.58 -7.13
N MET A 436 18.81 21.44 -7.39
CA MET A 436 18.27 20.39 -8.25
C MET A 436 16.91 20.77 -8.82
N ASP A 437 16.60 20.22 -9.98
CA ASP A 437 15.25 20.23 -10.56
C ASP A 437 14.72 18.80 -10.77
N TRP A 438 13.44 18.70 -11.10
CA TRP A 438 12.77 17.44 -11.38
C TRP A 438 13.50 16.56 -12.40
N PHE A 439 14.00 17.17 -13.49
CA PHE A 439 14.64 16.43 -14.57
C PHE A 439 15.99 15.86 -14.17
N LYS A 440 16.75 16.62 -13.39
CA LYS A 440 18.00 16.13 -12.81
C LYS A 440 17.74 15.00 -11.82
N ALA A 441 16.74 15.16 -10.96
CA ALA A 441 16.33 14.08 -10.03
C ALA A 441 15.89 12.82 -10.79
N GLU A 442 15.14 12.98 -11.89
CA GLU A 442 14.75 11.88 -12.76
C GLU A 442 15.96 11.15 -13.35
N ALA A 443 16.93 11.90 -13.87
CA ALA A 443 18.14 11.31 -14.42
C ALA A 443 18.94 10.56 -13.36
N LEU A 444 19.08 11.11 -12.16
CA LEU A 444 19.79 10.49 -11.04
C LEU A 444 19.11 9.20 -10.55
N VAL A 445 17.78 9.16 -10.50
CA VAL A 445 17.03 7.97 -10.14
C VAL A 445 17.17 6.88 -11.21
N LYS A 446 17.15 7.26 -12.50
CA LYS A 446 17.41 6.31 -13.61
C LYS A 446 18.84 5.75 -13.53
N GLU A 447 19.81 6.60 -13.26
CA GLU A 447 21.19 6.21 -13.09
C GLU A 447 21.35 5.22 -11.92
N PHE A 448 20.73 5.51 -10.75
CA PHE A 448 20.72 4.60 -9.61
C PHE A 448 20.31 3.17 -10.00
N TYR A 449 19.21 3.03 -10.71
CA TYR A 449 18.71 1.72 -11.14
C TYR A 449 19.57 1.04 -12.21
N SER A 450 20.40 1.81 -12.93
CA SER A 450 21.32 1.28 -13.94
C SER A 450 22.66 0.81 -13.39
N THR A 451 23.02 1.19 -12.16
CA THR A 451 24.32 0.85 -11.55
C THR A 451 24.47 -0.67 -11.32
N GLU A 452 25.69 -1.16 -11.49
CA GLU A 452 26.02 -2.56 -11.20
C GLU A 452 25.82 -2.87 -9.70
N GLY A 453 26.09 -1.91 -8.81
CA GLY A 453 25.83 -2.03 -7.37
C GLY A 453 24.36 -2.26 -7.07
N TYR A 454 23.43 -1.60 -7.78
CA TYR A 454 22.00 -1.87 -7.65
C TYR A 454 21.63 -3.25 -8.19
N LYS A 455 22.05 -3.59 -9.40
CA LYS A 455 21.75 -4.88 -10.05
C LYS A 455 22.32 -6.08 -9.30
N GLY A 456 23.46 -5.93 -8.65
CA GLY A 456 24.13 -6.97 -7.87
C GLY A 456 23.53 -7.23 -6.48
N ARG A 457 22.53 -6.47 -6.05
CA ARG A 457 21.91 -6.64 -4.73
C ARG A 457 21.13 -7.92 -4.64
N LYS A 458 21.39 -8.70 -3.58
CA LYS A 458 20.74 -10.00 -3.37
C LYS A 458 19.39 -9.90 -2.67
N GLY A 459 19.13 -8.85 -1.93
CA GLY A 459 17.87 -8.67 -1.23
C GLY A 459 16.80 -8.06 -2.14
N GLY A 460 15.60 -8.59 -2.15
CA GLY A 460 14.44 -7.95 -2.78
C GLY A 460 13.63 -7.14 -1.79
N ASN A 461 12.71 -6.31 -2.29
CA ASN A 461 11.75 -5.63 -1.43
C ASN A 461 10.94 -6.66 -0.61
N PRO A 462 10.91 -6.58 0.73
CA PRO A 462 10.19 -7.53 1.58
C PRO A 462 8.70 -7.63 1.25
N PHE A 463 8.10 -6.58 0.69
CA PHE A 463 6.71 -6.60 0.23
C PHE A 463 6.46 -7.41 -1.05
N LEU A 464 7.48 -8.00 -1.64
CA LEU A 464 7.35 -8.85 -2.82
C LEU A 464 7.63 -10.32 -2.52
N THR A 465 7.79 -10.67 -1.25
CA THR A 465 8.12 -12.03 -0.81
C THR A 465 7.00 -13.03 -1.07
N ASP A 466 5.73 -12.59 -1.07
CA ASP A 466 4.59 -13.41 -1.45
C ASP A 466 4.74 -14.05 -2.84
N ARG A 467 5.37 -13.34 -3.78
CA ARG A 467 5.69 -13.90 -5.09
C ARG A 467 6.71 -15.03 -5.00
N LEU A 468 7.72 -14.87 -4.14
CA LEU A 468 8.75 -15.88 -3.93
C LEU A 468 8.15 -17.12 -3.28
N PHE A 469 7.32 -16.97 -2.25
CA PHE A 469 6.63 -18.09 -1.60
C PHE A 469 5.84 -18.94 -2.61
N ARG A 470 5.06 -18.30 -3.45
CA ARG A 470 4.27 -19.01 -4.47
C ARG A 470 5.12 -19.61 -5.58
N TYR A 471 6.12 -18.88 -6.05
CA TYR A 471 6.98 -19.37 -7.13
C TYR A 471 7.76 -20.62 -6.74
N TYR A 472 8.28 -20.63 -5.50
CA TYR A 472 9.02 -21.78 -4.95
C TYR A 472 8.13 -22.77 -4.20
N GLU A 473 6.83 -22.51 -4.10
CA GLU A 473 5.87 -23.37 -3.41
C GLU A 473 6.30 -23.72 -1.98
N THR A 474 6.73 -22.72 -1.23
CA THR A 474 7.21 -22.85 0.14
C THR A 474 6.61 -21.77 1.04
N SER A 475 6.31 -22.10 2.28
CA SER A 475 5.97 -21.17 3.35
C SER A 475 7.16 -20.82 4.25
N THR A 476 8.32 -21.44 4.00
CA THR A 476 9.55 -21.26 4.78
C THR A 476 10.35 -20.11 4.21
N TYR A 477 10.58 -19.09 5.03
CA TYR A 477 11.29 -17.89 4.60
C TYR A 477 12.76 -18.18 4.24
N GLU A 478 13.41 -19.08 4.96
CA GLU A 478 14.79 -19.51 4.77
C GLU A 478 15.03 -20.07 3.35
N ASP A 479 14.03 -20.72 2.77
CA ASP A 479 14.10 -21.27 1.39
C ASP A 479 14.15 -20.18 0.32
N ILE A 480 13.57 -19.01 0.60
CA ILE A 480 13.52 -17.89 -0.33
C ILE A 480 14.55 -16.79 0.00
N TYR A 481 15.33 -16.93 1.06
CA TYR A 481 16.22 -15.89 1.53
C TYR A 481 17.21 -15.39 0.47
N ASP A 482 17.85 -16.32 -0.24
CA ASP A 482 18.82 -16.02 -1.30
C ASP A 482 18.18 -15.78 -2.67
N LYS A 483 16.85 -15.84 -2.75
CA LYS A 483 16.13 -15.67 -4.02
C LYS A 483 15.83 -14.19 -4.25
N ASN A 484 15.95 -13.77 -5.50
CA ASN A 484 15.62 -12.41 -5.89
C ASN A 484 14.32 -12.42 -6.72
N ILE A 485 13.49 -11.39 -6.51
CA ILE A 485 12.25 -11.22 -7.29
C ILE A 485 12.54 -11.01 -8.79
N SER A 486 13.71 -10.46 -9.14
CA SER A 486 14.14 -10.31 -10.52
C SER A 486 14.39 -11.64 -11.24
N ASP A 487 14.61 -12.72 -10.47
CA ASP A 487 14.81 -14.06 -11.01
C ASP A 487 13.48 -14.72 -11.41
N ILE A 488 12.37 -14.12 -11.01
CA ILE A 488 11.04 -14.59 -11.35
C ILE A 488 10.56 -13.87 -12.61
N ASP A 489 10.39 -14.63 -13.68
CA ASP A 489 9.71 -14.11 -14.86
C ASP A 489 8.24 -13.77 -14.50
N THR A 490 7.89 -12.47 -14.55
CA THR A 490 6.53 -12.01 -14.28
C THR A 490 5.50 -12.48 -15.33
N ASN A 491 5.95 -13.05 -16.42
CA ASN A 491 5.12 -13.76 -17.39
C ASN A 491 5.07 -15.27 -17.16
N ASP A 492 5.65 -15.74 -16.04
CA ASP A 492 5.78 -17.15 -15.73
C ASP A 492 4.42 -17.87 -15.74
N ILE A 493 4.48 -19.07 -16.28
CA ILE A 493 3.38 -20.00 -16.35
C ILE A 493 2.80 -20.29 -14.97
N LYS A 494 3.63 -20.51 -13.95
CA LYS A 494 3.19 -20.81 -12.57
C LYS A 494 2.26 -19.76 -12.00
N PHE A 495 2.57 -18.53 -12.23
CA PHE A 495 1.72 -17.46 -11.78
C PHE A 495 0.36 -17.43 -12.48
N LYS A 496 0.36 -17.58 -13.78
CA LYS A 496 -0.88 -17.65 -14.56
C LYS A 496 -1.71 -18.85 -14.12
N GLU A 497 -1.07 -19.99 -13.86
CA GLU A 497 -1.72 -21.21 -13.37
C GLU A 497 -2.34 -20.99 -11.97
N PHE A 498 -1.63 -20.34 -11.06
CA PHE A 498 -2.18 -20.02 -9.75
C PHE A 498 -3.45 -19.15 -9.85
N VAL A 499 -3.37 -18.04 -10.59
CA VAL A 499 -4.53 -17.14 -10.74
C VAL A 499 -5.67 -17.86 -11.45
N GLN A 500 -5.38 -18.63 -12.51
CA GLN A 500 -6.42 -19.39 -13.21
C GLN A 500 -7.03 -20.47 -12.29
N SER A 501 -6.22 -21.11 -11.44
CA SER A 501 -6.75 -22.03 -10.43
C SER A 501 -7.69 -21.31 -9.44
N TYR A 502 -7.30 -20.13 -8.95
CA TYR A 502 -8.16 -19.32 -8.10
C TYR A 502 -9.47 -18.92 -8.81
N ILE A 503 -9.38 -18.45 -10.06
CA ILE A 503 -10.55 -18.10 -10.89
C ILE A 503 -11.49 -19.29 -11.01
N ASN A 504 -10.97 -20.45 -11.39
CA ASN A 504 -11.75 -21.68 -11.55
C ASN A 504 -12.44 -22.09 -10.24
N LYS A 505 -11.72 -22.02 -9.11
CA LYS A 505 -12.30 -22.27 -7.78
C LYS A 505 -13.42 -21.30 -7.46
N LYS A 506 -13.22 -20.01 -7.75
CA LYS A 506 -14.25 -18.97 -7.54
C LYS A 506 -15.49 -19.23 -8.41
N LEU A 507 -15.32 -19.53 -9.69
CA LEU A 507 -16.44 -19.81 -10.60
C LEU A 507 -17.21 -21.07 -10.21
N SER A 508 -16.51 -22.12 -9.79
CA SER A 508 -17.11 -23.39 -9.40
C SER A 508 -17.71 -23.40 -7.98
N TRP A 509 -17.39 -22.41 -7.14
CA TRP A 509 -17.91 -22.33 -5.78
C TRP A 509 -19.42 -22.11 -5.79
N GLN A 510 -20.15 -23.07 -5.24
CA GLN A 510 -21.59 -22.96 -5.01
C GLN A 510 -21.83 -22.65 -3.54
N LYS A 511 -22.73 -21.71 -3.25
CA LYS A 511 -23.15 -21.37 -1.88
C LYS A 511 -23.94 -22.49 -1.23
#